data_5706dede186682c07ca45b2aa21ce6a1
#
_entry.id   5706dede186682c07ca45b2aa21ce6a1
#
_cell.length_a   1.000
_cell.length_b   1.000
_cell.length_c   1.000
_cell.angle_alpha   90.00
_cell.angle_beta   90.00
_cell.angle_gamma   90.00
#
_symmetry.space_group_name_H-M   'P 1'
#
loop_
_entity.id
_entity.type
_entity.pdbx_description
1 polymer ?
#
loop_
_entity_poly.entity_id
_entity_poly.type
_entity_poly.pdbx_seq_one_letter_code
_entity_poly.pdbx_strand_id
1 'polypeptide(L)'
;TSEKVLRSFSTVLELMKKYPEYKFMSSQAQLYKFLKEESPELYAEVKEMVRLGRWEVEGAMWVEADCNLSSGESLVRQILYGKSFFKNEFGVDSKVLWLPDVFGYSAALPQILRKSGVDKFVTSKIGWSETDKMPYDTFFWKGIDGTDIFTYFMTAQDKVRGKKPATNVTYNAKLNPCQ
;
A
#
# COMPACT_ATOMS: atom_id res chain seq x y z
N THR A 1 15.76 10.51 3.45
CA THR A 1 14.41 9.92 3.34
C THR A 1 13.42 10.88 2.71
N SER A 2 13.25 12.10 3.19
CA SER A 2 12.41 13.12 2.56
C SER A 2 12.91 13.47 1.15
N GLU A 3 14.20 13.65 0.96
CA GLU A 3 14.81 13.84 -0.38
C GLU A 3 14.46 12.73 -1.38
N LYS A 4 14.41 11.48 -0.92
CA LYS A 4 13.99 10.35 -1.78
C LYS A 4 12.53 10.47 -2.19
N VAL A 5 11.66 10.91 -1.28
CA VAL A 5 10.24 11.15 -1.55
C VAL A 5 10.09 12.24 -2.59
N LEU A 6 10.71 13.38 -2.39
CA LEU A 6 10.73 14.52 -3.31
C LEU A 6 11.14 14.08 -4.72
N ARG A 7 12.27 13.39 -4.83
CA ARG A 7 12.79 12.89 -6.10
C ARG A 7 11.81 11.90 -6.78
N SER A 8 11.26 10.96 -6.00
CA SER A 8 10.36 9.93 -6.55
C SER A 8 9.05 10.55 -7.02
N PHE A 9 8.45 11.43 -6.22
CA PHE A 9 7.17 12.06 -6.57
C PHE A 9 7.31 13.04 -7.73
N SER A 10 8.40 13.82 -7.78
CA SER A 10 8.73 14.65 -8.92
C SER A 10 8.86 13.82 -10.21
N THR A 11 9.58 12.69 -10.16
CA THR A 11 9.71 11.79 -11.31
C THR A 11 8.35 11.27 -11.78
N VAL A 12 7.47 10.88 -10.85
CA VAL A 12 6.11 10.42 -11.17
C VAL A 12 5.29 11.51 -11.84
N LEU A 13 5.35 12.73 -11.32
CA LEU A 13 4.65 13.88 -11.91
C LEU A 13 5.12 14.16 -13.34
N GLU A 14 6.43 14.09 -13.59
CA GLU A 14 6.97 14.23 -14.96
C GLU A 14 6.50 13.10 -15.90
N LEU A 15 6.44 11.87 -15.39
CA LEU A 15 5.87 10.75 -16.16
C LEU A 15 4.38 10.97 -16.46
N MET A 16 3.62 11.50 -15.50
CA MET A 16 2.21 11.84 -15.70
C MET A 16 2.00 12.95 -16.74
N LYS A 17 2.91 13.94 -16.79
CA LYS A 17 2.88 14.98 -17.83
C LYS A 17 3.16 14.39 -19.22
N LYS A 18 4.10 13.43 -19.31
CA LYS A 18 4.50 12.79 -20.55
C LYS A 18 3.50 11.74 -21.06
N TYR A 19 2.87 11.01 -20.15
CA TYR A 19 1.97 9.90 -20.45
C TYR A 19 0.60 10.15 -19.80
N PRO A 20 -0.39 10.62 -20.54
CA PRO A 20 -1.71 10.96 -20.01
C PRO A 20 -2.45 9.80 -19.36
N GLU A 21 -2.21 8.56 -19.81
CA GLU A 21 -2.81 7.34 -19.29
C GLU A 21 -2.12 6.81 -18.01
N TYR A 22 -0.94 7.34 -17.66
CA TYR A 22 -0.18 6.85 -16.52
C TYR A 22 -0.89 7.14 -15.21
N LYS A 23 -1.09 6.09 -14.42
CA LYS A 23 -1.65 6.14 -13.07
C LYS A 23 -0.61 5.68 -12.05
N PHE A 24 -0.67 6.25 -10.88
CA PHE A 24 0.24 5.95 -9.79
C PHE A 24 -0.51 5.86 -8.47
N MET A 25 -0.07 4.97 -7.59
CA MET A 25 -0.59 4.85 -6.23
C MET A 25 0.57 4.96 -5.24
N SER A 26 0.35 5.69 -4.14
CA SER A 26 1.27 5.72 -3.01
C SER A 26 0.52 5.67 -1.69
N SER A 27 1.01 4.82 -0.80
CA SER A 27 0.57 4.71 0.58
C SER A 27 1.34 5.67 1.49
N GLN A 28 1.12 5.56 2.80
CA GLN A 28 1.87 6.23 3.87
C GLN A 28 1.68 7.76 3.92
N ALA A 29 0.79 8.20 4.78
CA ALA A 29 0.52 9.63 5.02
C ALA A 29 1.80 10.45 5.33
N GLN A 30 2.79 9.82 5.99
CA GLN A 30 4.07 10.45 6.31
C GLN A 30 4.82 10.95 5.07
N LEU A 31 4.73 10.24 3.93
CA LEU A 31 5.42 10.66 2.71
C LEU A 31 4.84 11.97 2.17
N TYR A 32 3.53 12.09 2.19
CA TYR A 32 2.82 13.30 1.78
C TYR A 32 3.06 14.46 2.75
N LYS A 33 3.21 14.16 4.05
CA LYS A 33 3.57 15.17 5.04
C LYS A 33 4.96 15.76 4.73
N PHE A 34 5.95 14.92 4.45
CA PHE A 34 7.28 15.40 4.02
C PHE A 34 7.18 16.29 2.79
N LEU A 35 6.43 15.85 1.77
CA LEU A 35 6.26 16.63 0.55
C LEU A 35 5.60 17.99 0.84
N LYS A 36 4.55 18.01 1.67
CA LYS A 36 3.83 19.22 2.06
C LYS A 36 4.73 20.24 2.78
N GLU A 37 5.63 19.74 3.64
CA GLU A 37 6.54 20.57 4.44
C GLU A 37 7.75 21.07 3.64
N GLU A 38 8.31 20.24 2.76
CA GLU A 38 9.56 20.55 2.06
C GLU A 38 9.34 21.11 0.64
N SER A 39 8.23 20.81 -0.01
CA SER A 39 7.89 21.30 -1.35
C SER A 39 6.37 21.47 -1.53
N PRO A 40 5.80 22.55 -1.01
CA PRO A 40 4.36 22.83 -1.14
C PRO A 40 3.87 22.88 -2.58
N GLU A 41 4.73 23.25 -3.52
CA GLU A 41 4.44 23.32 -4.95
C GLU A 41 4.21 21.91 -5.53
N LEU A 42 5.13 20.97 -5.30
CA LEU A 42 4.95 19.58 -5.70
C LEU A 42 3.76 18.94 -5.00
N TYR A 43 3.52 19.31 -3.75
CA TYR A 43 2.35 18.83 -3.02
C TYR A 43 1.04 19.28 -3.67
N ALA A 44 0.98 20.52 -4.14
CA ALA A 44 -0.18 21.03 -4.88
C ALA A 44 -0.38 20.29 -6.21
N GLU A 45 0.69 20.00 -6.95
CA GLU A 45 0.61 19.18 -8.18
C GLU A 45 0.08 17.77 -7.87
N VAL A 46 0.55 17.12 -6.80
CA VAL A 46 0.03 15.82 -6.37
C VAL A 46 -1.46 15.89 -6.05
N LYS A 47 -1.91 16.92 -5.32
CA LYS A 47 -3.35 17.12 -5.03
C LYS A 47 -4.19 17.24 -6.30
N GLU A 48 -3.68 17.93 -7.30
CA GLU A 48 -4.35 18.03 -8.59
C GLU A 48 -4.43 16.66 -9.30
N MET A 49 -3.35 15.88 -9.29
CA MET A 49 -3.36 14.53 -9.86
C MET A 49 -4.32 13.59 -9.12
N VAL A 50 -4.45 13.73 -7.81
CA VAL A 50 -5.47 13.01 -7.02
C VAL A 50 -6.88 13.42 -7.46
N ARG A 51 -7.15 14.72 -7.59
CA ARG A 51 -8.44 15.23 -8.06
C ARG A 51 -8.82 14.72 -9.45
N LEU A 52 -7.83 14.57 -10.33
CA LEU A 52 -8.00 14.03 -11.68
C LEU A 52 -8.11 12.49 -11.73
N GLY A 53 -8.03 11.79 -10.60
CA GLY A 53 -8.08 10.33 -10.53
C GLY A 53 -6.88 9.62 -11.16
N ARG A 54 -5.76 10.32 -11.28
CA ARG A 54 -4.50 9.80 -11.84
C ARG A 54 -3.50 9.40 -10.78
N TRP A 55 -3.62 9.97 -9.58
CA TRP A 55 -2.85 9.61 -8.40
C TRP A 55 -3.79 9.10 -7.32
N GLU A 56 -3.58 7.86 -6.89
CA GLU A 56 -4.39 7.21 -5.86
C GLU A 56 -3.67 7.27 -4.52
N VAL A 57 -4.35 7.80 -3.52
CA VAL A 57 -3.89 7.83 -2.13
C VAL A 57 -4.65 6.76 -1.36
N GLU A 58 -3.97 5.69 -1.00
CA GLU A 58 -4.52 4.56 -0.27
C GLU A 58 -3.50 4.03 0.75
N GLY A 59 -3.88 3.03 1.54
CA GLY A 59 -3.00 2.34 2.48
C GLY A 59 -3.39 2.47 3.93
N ALA A 60 -4.31 3.35 4.25
CA ALA A 60 -4.97 3.56 5.54
C ALA A 60 -4.04 3.96 6.71
N MET A 61 -2.83 3.45 6.83
CA MET A 61 -1.89 3.73 7.92
C MET A 61 -1.04 4.98 7.68
N TRP A 62 -0.53 5.54 8.77
CA TRP A 62 0.42 6.66 8.74
C TRP A 62 1.74 6.28 8.08
N VAL A 63 2.28 5.12 8.44
CA VAL A 63 3.41 4.44 7.78
C VAL A 63 3.07 2.96 7.58
N GLU A 64 3.85 2.23 6.81
CA GLU A 64 3.78 0.76 6.74
C GLU A 64 4.33 0.17 8.04
N ALA A 65 3.47 0.05 9.05
CA ALA A 65 3.85 -0.33 10.39
C ALA A 65 4.12 -1.85 10.50
N ASP A 66 5.16 -2.21 11.27
CA ASP A 66 5.32 -3.60 11.71
C ASP A 66 4.10 -4.04 12.53
N CYS A 67 3.52 -5.17 12.16
CA CYS A 67 2.28 -5.67 12.77
C CYS A 67 2.51 -6.78 13.80
N ASN A 68 3.76 -7.20 14.05
CA ASN A 68 4.09 -8.19 15.05
C ASN A 68 4.63 -7.57 16.35
N LEU A 69 5.48 -6.54 16.23
CA LEU A 69 6.08 -5.87 17.38
C LEU A 69 5.21 -4.74 17.92
N SER A 70 4.45 -4.09 17.04
CA SER A 70 3.57 -2.98 17.46
C SER A 70 2.37 -3.47 18.26
N SER A 71 2.00 -2.72 19.30
CA SER A 71 0.79 -3.01 20.09
C SER A 71 -0.47 -2.75 19.27
N GLY A 72 -1.58 -3.36 19.66
CA GLY A 72 -2.89 -3.11 19.03
C GLY A 72 -3.28 -1.65 19.06
N GLU A 73 -3.02 -0.94 20.14
CA GLU A 73 -3.26 0.51 20.27
C GLU A 73 -2.43 1.31 19.27
N SER A 74 -1.15 0.93 19.07
CA SER A 74 -0.30 1.58 18.06
C SER A 74 -0.85 1.38 16.65
N LEU A 75 -1.33 0.18 16.33
CA LEU A 75 -1.94 -0.11 15.01
C LEU A 75 -3.24 0.67 14.80
N VAL A 76 -4.09 0.78 15.83
CA VAL A 76 -5.29 1.63 15.78
C VAL A 76 -4.92 3.09 15.49
N ARG A 77 -3.89 3.63 16.15
CA ARG A 77 -3.42 5.01 15.92
C ARG A 77 -2.83 5.20 14.53
N GLN A 78 -2.10 4.21 14.02
CA GLN A 78 -1.60 4.25 12.64
C GLN A 78 -2.75 4.46 11.64
N ILE A 79 -3.85 3.73 11.81
CA ILE A 79 -5.02 3.84 10.94
C ILE A 79 -5.77 5.15 11.19
N LEU A 80 -5.97 5.53 12.47
CA LEU A 80 -6.65 6.76 12.82
C LEU A 80 -5.99 7.99 12.18
N TYR A 81 -4.67 8.13 12.37
CA TYR A 81 -3.94 9.27 11.84
C TYR A 81 -3.78 9.21 10.31
N GLY A 82 -3.52 8.03 9.75
CA GLY A 82 -3.41 7.85 8.31
C GLY A 82 -4.70 8.21 7.57
N LYS A 83 -5.83 7.61 7.99
CA LYS A 83 -7.15 7.91 7.40
C LYS A 83 -7.55 9.37 7.60
N SER A 84 -7.32 9.92 8.79
CA SER A 84 -7.62 11.34 9.06
C SER A 84 -6.84 12.26 8.14
N PHE A 85 -5.56 11.98 7.92
CA PHE A 85 -4.73 12.76 6.99
C PHE A 85 -5.27 12.68 5.55
N PHE A 86 -5.50 11.49 5.04
CA PHE A 86 -6.00 11.32 3.67
C PHE A 86 -7.36 11.97 3.47
N LYS A 87 -8.24 11.86 4.47
CA LYS A 87 -9.56 12.51 4.42
C LYS A 87 -9.48 14.03 4.44
N ASN A 88 -8.64 14.59 5.32
CA ASN A 88 -8.52 16.04 5.47
C ASN A 88 -7.79 16.69 4.30
N GLU A 89 -6.76 16.04 3.77
CA GLU A 89 -5.92 16.60 2.72
C GLU A 89 -6.44 16.34 1.31
N PHE A 90 -7.04 15.16 1.09
CA PHE A 90 -7.43 14.70 -0.25
C PHE A 90 -8.92 14.34 -0.37
N GLY A 91 -9.69 14.37 0.71
CA GLY A 91 -11.10 13.97 0.71
C GLY A 91 -11.31 12.45 0.61
N VAL A 92 -10.25 11.63 0.73
CA VAL A 92 -10.28 10.19 0.53
C VAL A 92 -10.44 9.46 1.87
N ASP A 93 -11.47 8.60 1.96
CA ASP A 93 -11.64 7.66 3.07
C ASP A 93 -11.09 6.29 2.68
N SER A 94 -9.82 6.03 3.01
CA SER A 94 -9.11 4.79 2.66
C SER A 94 -9.85 3.55 3.14
N LYS A 95 -10.01 2.59 2.24
CA LYS A 95 -10.71 1.31 2.47
C LYS A 95 -9.78 0.09 2.38
N VAL A 96 -8.56 0.31 1.95
CA VAL A 96 -7.56 -0.74 1.76
C VAL A 96 -6.39 -0.52 2.71
N LEU A 97 -6.03 -1.54 3.48
CA LEU A 97 -4.73 -1.58 4.12
C LEU A 97 -3.70 -2.14 3.14
N TRP A 98 -2.69 -1.33 2.84
CA TRP A 98 -1.62 -1.65 1.89
C TRP A 98 -0.30 -1.80 2.64
N LEU A 99 0.15 -3.04 2.85
CA LEU A 99 1.40 -3.37 3.53
C LEU A 99 2.22 -4.39 2.73
N PRO A 100 2.80 -4.00 1.59
CA PRO A 100 3.48 -4.95 0.69
C PRO A 100 4.78 -5.50 1.27
N ASP A 101 5.44 -4.78 2.19
CA ASP A 101 6.80 -5.07 2.64
C ASP A 101 6.92 -5.39 4.14
N VAL A 102 5.83 -5.70 4.82
CA VAL A 102 5.79 -6.05 6.24
C VAL A 102 5.90 -7.56 6.43
N PHE A 103 6.70 -7.99 7.42
CA PHE A 103 7.17 -9.36 7.56
C PHE A 103 6.30 -10.26 8.46
N GLY A 104 5.06 -9.93 8.66
CA GLY A 104 4.10 -10.71 9.41
C GLY A 104 2.96 -9.85 9.95
N TYR A 105 1.88 -10.52 10.34
CA TYR A 105 0.62 -9.85 10.71
C TYR A 105 -0.03 -10.55 11.89
N SER A 106 -0.45 -9.74 12.87
CA SER A 106 -1.18 -10.23 14.03
C SER A 106 -2.55 -10.77 13.63
N ALA A 107 -2.96 -11.88 14.23
CA ALA A 107 -4.30 -12.44 14.05
C ALA A 107 -5.43 -11.51 14.56
N ALA A 108 -5.10 -10.44 15.28
CA ALA A 108 -6.04 -9.39 15.68
C ALA A 108 -6.24 -8.31 14.60
N LEU A 109 -5.42 -8.29 13.55
CA LEU A 109 -5.46 -7.25 12.53
C LEU A 109 -6.82 -7.17 11.80
N PRO A 110 -7.48 -8.26 11.40
CA PRO A 110 -8.81 -8.21 10.78
C PRO A 110 -9.83 -7.44 11.61
N GLN A 111 -9.88 -7.67 12.94
CA GLN A 111 -10.76 -6.94 13.85
C GLN A 111 -10.46 -5.44 13.85
N ILE A 112 -9.18 -5.07 13.98
CA ILE A 112 -8.74 -3.68 14.02
C ILE A 112 -9.15 -2.98 12.72
N LEU A 113 -8.91 -3.60 11.57
CA LEU A 113 -9.22 -3.04 10.27
C LEU A 113 -10.72 -2.82 10.10
N ARG A 114 -11.54 -3.85 10.34
CA ARG A 114 -13.00 -3.75 10.18
C ARG A 114 -13.60 -2.68 11.09
N LYS A 115 -13.19 -2.62 12.35
CA LYS A 115 -13.64 -1.60 13.30
C LYS A 115 -13.16 -0.19 12.94
N SER A 116 -12.09 -0.08 12.17
CA SER A 116 -11.56 1.19 11.65
C SER A 116 -12.15 1.58 10.28
N GLY A 117 -13.10 0.80 9.75
CA GLY A 117 -13.74 1.05 8.47
C GLY A 117 -12.84 0.75 7.26
N VAL A 118 -11.86 -0.14 7.44
CA VAL A 118 -11.03 -0.72 6.37
C VAL A 118 -11.58 -2.11 6.08
N ASP A 119 -11.85 -2.42 4.84
CA ASP A 119 -12.53 -3.67 4.43
C ASP A 119 -11.69 -4.59 3.55
N LYS A 120 -10.50 -4.14 3.15
CA LYS A 120 -9.56 -4.90 2.30
C LYS A 120 -8.14 -4.83 2.85
N PHE A 121 -7.40 -5.93 2.66
CA PHE A 121 -6.01 -6.04 3.04
C PHE A 121 -5.17 -6.55 1.87
N VAL A 122 -4.05 -5.88 1.59
CA VAL A 122 -3.14 -6.24 0.50
C VAL A 122 -1.71 -6.34 1.01
N THR A 123 -1.04 -7.43 0.68
CA THR A 123 0.38 -7.67 1.00
C THR A 123 1.09 -8.52 -0.04
N SER A 124 2.43 -8.59 0.03
CA SER A 124 3.25 -9.47 -0.82
C SER A 124 4.29 -10.29 -0.06
N LYS A 125 4.70 -9.88 1.13
CA LYS A 125 5.85 -10.48 1.83
C LYS A 125 5.62 -11.86 2.43
N ILE A 126 4.39 -12.28 2.64
CA ILE A 126 4.10 -13.55 3.33
C ILE A 126 4.20 -14.80 2.43
N GLY A 127 4.51 -14.63 1.16
CA GLY A 127 4.77 -15.72 0.22
C GLY A 127 6.17 -16.37 0.30
N TRP A 128 6.98 -16.03 1.29
CA TRP A 128 8.40 -16.45 1.37
C TRP A 128 8.63 -17.77 2.09
N SER A 129 7.60 -18.40 2.67
CA SER A 129 7.76 -19.71 3.26
C SER A 129 8.19 -20.73 2.20
N GLU A 130 9.24 -21.50 2.50
CA GLU A 130 9.70 -22.58 1.62
C GLU A 130 8.84 -23.84 1.76
N THR A 131 8.28 -24.04 2.94
CA THR A 131 7.50 -25.22 3.31
C THR A 131 6.00 -25.01 3.16
N ASP A 132 5.51 -23.89 3.65
CA ASP A 132 4.07 -23.62 3.71
C ASP A 132 3.69 -22.61 2.63
N LYS A 133 3.02 -23.09 1.59
CA LYS A 133 2.52 -22.25 0.52
C LYS A 133 1.03 -21.99 0.72
N MET A 134 0.63 -20.71 0.64
CA MET A 134 -0.79 -20.38 0.58
C MET A 134 -1.37 -20.91 -0.73
N PRO A 135 -2.48 -21.68 -0.66
CA PRO A 135 -3.09 -22.27 -1.86
C PRO A 135 -3.81 -21.25 -2.74
N TYR A 136 -4.13 -20.09 -2.17
CA TYR A 136 -4.87 -19.01 -2.83
C TYR A 136 -4.18 -17.67 -2.59
N ASP A 137 -4.24 -16.78 -3.56
CA ASP A 137 -3.78 -15.39 -3.45
C ASP A 137 -4.91 -14.44 -3.00
N THR A 138 -6.16 -14.87 -3.13
CA THR A 138 -7.36 -14.08 -2.79
C THR A 138 -8.29 -14.91 -1.90
N PHE A 139 -8.59 -14.41 -0.71
CA PHE A 139 -9.40 -15.12 0.28
C PHE A 139 -9.97 -14.19 1.35
N PHE A 140 -10.84 -14.70 2.20
CA PHE A 140 -11.25 -14.05 3.43
C PHE A 140 -10.38 -14.54 4.58
N TRP A 141 -9.58 -13.62 5.13
CA TRP A 141 -8.80 -13.89 6.33
C TRP A 141 -9.64 -13.69 7.57
N LYS A 142 -9.79 -14.75 8.35
CA LYS A 142 -10.51 -14.74 9.61
C LYS A 142 -9.56 -14.43 10.76
N GLY A 143 -9.84 -13.35 11.49
CA GLY A 143 -9.12 -12.96 12.70
C GLY A 143 -9.44 -13.82 13.89
N ILE A 144 -8.71 -13.60 14.99
CA ILE A 144 -8.84 -14.37 16.24
C ILE A 144 -10.23 -14.23 16.88
N ASP A 145 -10.93 -13.14 16.63
CA ASP A 145 -12.29 -12.88 17.11
C ASP A 145 -13.40 -13.34 16.16
N GLY A 146 -13.01 -13.99 15.04
CA GLY A 146 -13.92 -14.42 14.00
C GLY A 146 -14.28 -13.37 12.95
N THR A 147 -13.75 -12.14 13.06
CA THR A 147 -13.95 -11.09 12.05
C THR A 147 -13.26 -11.46 10.74
N ASP A 148 -13.96 -11.34 9.61
CA ASP A 148 -13.41 -11.59 8.28
C ASP A 148 -13.00 -10.29 7.59
N ILE A 149 -11.84 -10.34 6.88
CA ILE A 149 -11.40 -9.29 5.97
C ILE A 149 -11.02 -9.88 4.61
N PHE A 150 -11.46 -9.20 3.54
CA PHE A 150 -11.05 -9.58 2.18
C PHE A 150 -9.57 -9.31 2.00
N THR A 151 -8.81 -10.33 1.63
CA THR A 151 -7.34 -10.30 1.58
C THR A 151 -6.85 -10.69 0.20
N TYR A 152 -5.88 -9.92 -0.29
CA TYR A 152 -5.17 -10.22 -1.53
C TYR A 152 -3.65 -10.27 -1.26
N PHE A 153 -3.07 -11.42 -1.59
CA PHE A 153 -1.62 -11.57 -1.65
C PHE A 153 -1.16 -11.29 -3.07
N MET A 154 -0.43 -10.20 -3.25
CA MET A 154 0.14 -9.92 -4.56
C MET A 154 1.02 -11.08 -4.99
N THR A 155 0.73 -11.65 -6.15
CA THR A 155 1.43 -12.80 -6.73
C THR A 155 2.84 -12.37 -7.14
N ALA A 156 3.74 -12.29 -6.16
CA ALA A 156 5.06 -11.71 -6.35
C ALA A 156 6.03 -12.64 -7.08
N GLN A 157 5.85 -13.95 -7.02
CA GLN A 157 6.71 -14.92 -7.70
C GLN A 157 6.01 -16.28 -7.78
N ASP A 158 5.41 -16.59 -8.88
CA ASP A 158 5.10 -17.97 -9.18
C ASP A 158 6.33 -18.64 -9.82
N LYS A 159 7.11 -19.35 -9.01
CA LYS A 159 8.10 -20.31 -9.50
C LYS A 159 7.36 -21.55 -9.98
N VAL A 160 6.59 -21.42 -11.04
CA VAL A 160 6.03 -22.58 -11.70
C VAL A 160 7.16 -23.38 -12.32
N ARG A 161 7.61 -24.42 -11.60
CA ARG A 161 8.46 -25.53 -12.08
C ARG A 161 9.41 -25.14 -13.22
N GLY A 162 10.48 -24.38 -12.91
CA GLY A 162 11.58 -24.14 -13.86
C GLY A 162 11.32 -23.19 -15.01
N LYS A 163 10.14 -22.61 -15.14
CA LYS A 163 9.85 -21.54 -16.10
C LYS A 163 9.98 -20.18 -15.41
N LYS A 164 10.55 -19.22 -16.13
CA LYS A 164 10.53 -17.81 -15.68
C LYS A 164 9.07 -17.41 -15.49
N PRO A 165 8.69 -16.72 -14.41
CA PRO A 165 7.32 -16.27 -14.20
C PRO A 165 6.87 -15.43 -15.39
N ALA A 166 5.67 -15.71 -15.89
CA ALA A 166 5.08 -15.01 -17.04
C ALA A 166 4.76 -13.52 -16.71
N THR A 167 4.67 -13.18 -15.44
CA THR A 167 4.43 -11.83 -14.95
C THR A 167 5.41 -11.50 -13.85
N ASN A 168 6.29 -10.54 -14.09
CA ASN A 168 7.17 -9.98 -13.06
C ASN A 168 6.39 -8.97 -12.21
N VAL A 169 5.49 -9.43 -11.37
CA VAL A 169 4.96 -8.61 -10.30
C VAL A 169 5.95 -8.70 -9.14
N THR A 170 7.07 -8.02 -9.27
CA THR A 170 8.01 -7.82 -8.17
C THR A 170 8.03 -6.34 -7.85
N TYR A 171 8.27 -5.99 -6.63
CA TYR A 171 8.43 -4.59 -6.27
C TYR A 171 9.74 -3.96 -6.81
N ASN A 172 10.54 -4.74 -7.50
CA ASN A 172 11.64 -4.33 -8.36
C ASN A 172 11.38 -4.72 -9.82
N ALA A 173 10.16 -4.54 -10.30
CA ALA A 173 9.80 -4.92 -11.65
C ALA A 173 10.69 -4.23 -12.69
N LYS A 174 11.62 -4.98 -13.26
CA LYS A 174 12.23 -4.66 -14.55
C LYS A 174 11.29 -5.20 -15.63
N LEU A 175 10.35 -4.40 -16.05
CA LEU A 175 9.56 -4.72 -17.23
C LEU A 175 10.43 -4.47 -18.47
N ASN A 176 10.62 -5.49 -19.29
CA ASN A 176 11.13 -5.27 -20.64
C ASN A 176 10.03 -4.60 -21.46
N PRO A 177 10.37 -3.69 -22.42
CA PRO A 177 9.39 -2.97 -23.21
C PRO A 177 8.41 -3.84 -24.02
N CYS A 178 8.65 -5.15 -24.09
CA CYS A 178 7.83 -6.12 -24.82
C CYS A 178 7.06 -7.09 -23.90
N GLN A 179 6.97 -6.80 -22.64
CA GLN A 179 6.13 -7.48 -21.66
C GLN A 179 5.10 -6.51 -21.10
#